data_e1d9c58b5ed62712d6f02e954e89c8c0
#
_entry.id   e1d9c58b5ed62712d6f02e954e89c8c0
#
_cell.length_a   1.000
_cell.length_b   1.000
_cell.length_c   1.000
_cell.angle_alpha   90.00
_cell.angle_beta   90.00
_cell.angle_gamma   90.00
#
_symmetry.space_group_name_H-M   'P 1'
#
loop_
_entity.id
_entity.type
_entity.pdbx_description
1 polymer ?
#
loop_
_entity_poly.entity_id
_entity_poly.type
_entity_poly.pdbx_seq_one_letter_code
_entity_poly.pdbx_strand_id
1 'polypeptide(L)'
;MEFDMLLHQYDSQTGQYLHSFLADPDPLNPERWLEPAFATSVALPDRLRLTWPVFRDGAWSLVPDYRTLRLYRKGNGEVAEILVIGITPDDAGLTDTPRPSDEHVWSDSTKSWEVDPSIVAQRARDAAMADFEARRSVAVQKNFGKADAFAAGMMTLAEQAVFKAWAAYQMTLVRLVDSPTFPEGVVWPDEPDEAQVIAQAEAEAAAAKKQLEVDAAARLAAAQPPQPVAIEHPDAGPSD
;
A
#
# COMPACT_ATOMS: atom_id res chain seq x y z
N MET A 1 -16.11 41.78 61.58
CA MET A 1 -15.91 40.79 60.54
C MET A 1 -15.16 41.47 59.43
N GLU A 2 -13.87 41.17 59.29
CA GLU A 2 -13.05 41.63 58.18
C GLU A 2 -13.57 40.91 56.95
N PHE A 3 -14.16 41.63 56.01
CA PHE A 3 -14.55 41.04 54.73
C PHE A 3 -13.38 41.18 53.80
N ASP A 4 -12.59 40.14 53.63
CA ASP A 4 -11.52 40.10 52.65
C ASP A 4 -12.14 40.24 51.24
N MET A 5 -11.66 41.23 50.47
CA MET A 5 -12.09 41.49 49.11
C MET A 5 -11.23 40.63 48.14
N LEU A 6 -11.89 39.68 47.47
CA LEU A 6 -11.20 38.86 46.44
C LEU A 6 -11.20 39.59 45.12
N LEU A 7 -9.99 39.70 44.54
CA LEU A 7 -9.75 40.28 43.21
C LEU A 7 -9.26 39.19 42.24
N HIS A 8 -9.60 39.39 40.99
CA HIS A 8 -9.24 38.51 39.88
C HIS A 8 -8.41 39.31 38.86
N GLN A 9 -7.16 38.95 38.72
CA GLN A 9 -6.25 39.58 37.76
C GLN A 9 -6.41 38.99 36.37
N TYR A 10 -6.35 39.85 35.37
CA TYR A 10 -6.40 39.49 33.97
C TYR A 10 -5.29 40.14 33.18
N ASP A 11 -4.91 39.50 32.05
CA ASP A 11 -3.93 40.02 31.15
C ASP A 11 -4.38 41.29 30.42
N SER A 12 -3.55 42.32 30.42
CA SER A 12 -3.91 43.64 29.91
C SER A 12 -4.23 43.71 28.41
N GLN A 13 -3.70 42.78 27.61
CA GLN A 13 -3.89 42.76 26.17
C GLN A 13 -4.97 41.80 25.76
N THR A 14 -4.96 40.59 26.35
CA THR A 14 -5.84 39.51 25.96
C THR A 14 -7.10 39.40 26.80
N GLY A 15 -7.07 39.98 28.02
CA GLY A 15 -8.14 39.86 29.03
C GLY A 15 -8.15 38.49 29.72
N GLN A 16 -7.22 37.58 29.44
CA GLN A 16 -7.22 36.23 30.02
C GLN A 16 -7.04 36.28 31.52
N TYR A 17 -7.86 35.50 32.24
CA TYR A 17 -7.71 35.30 33.68
C TYR A 17 -6.29 34.72 33.97
N LEU A 18 -5.62 35.34 34.95
CA LEU A 18 -4.30 34.92 35.41
C LEU A 18 -4.41 34.17 36.75
N HIS A 19 -4.81 34.89 37.79
CA HIS A 19 -5.00 34.37 39.17
C HIS A 19 -5.91 35.23 39.99
N SER A 20 -6.28 34.74 41.15
CA SER A 20 -7.05 35.48 42.16
C SER A 20 -6.16 35.75 43.40
N PHE A 21 -6.36 36.90 44.03
CA PHE A 21 -5.69 37.30 45.26
C PHE A 21 -6.59 38.14 46.13
N LEU A 22 -6.24 38.30 47.40
CA LEU A 22 -6.93 39.20 48.30
C LEU A 22 -6.40 40.62 48.11
N ALA A 23 -7.34 41.57 48.06
CA ALA A 23 -7.00 42.98 47.97
C ALA A 23 -6.31 43.46 49.24
N ASP A 24 -5.33 44.37 49.12
CA ASP A 24 -4.72 45.07 50.24
C ASP A 24 -5.62 46.22 50.66
N PRO A 25 -5.74 46.52 51.98
CA PRO A 25 -6.48 47.71 52.45
C PRO A 25 -5.72 48.99 52.03
N ASP A 26 -6.45 50.06 51.74
CA ASP A 26 -5.87 51.37 51.46
C ASP A 26 -5.20 51.92 52.72
N PRO A 27 -3.88 52.19 52.73
CA PRO A 27 -3.16 52.73 53.91
C PRO A 27 -3.72 54.10 54.41
N LEU A 28 -4.35 54.83 53.51
CA LEU A 28 -4.95 56.17 53.84
C LEU A 28 -6.40 56.09 54.21
N ASN A 29 -7.08 55.02 53.87
CA ASN A 29 -8.49 54.78 54.19
C ASN A 29 -8.75 53.25 54.37
N PRO A 30 -8.61 52.74 55.60
CA PRO A 30 -8.73 51.28 55.88
C PRO A 30 -10.07 50.67 55.54
N GLU A 31 -11.12 51.47 55.31
CA GLU A 31 -12.46 50.99 54.86
C GLU A 31 -12.50 50.74 53.33
N ARG A 32 -11.42 51.05 52.59
CA ARG A 32 -11.33 50.87 51.15
C ARG A 32 -10.27 49.86 50.83
N TRP A 33 -10.48 49.14 49.71
CA TRP A 33 -9.54 48.18 49.17
C TRP A 33 -8.82 48.77 47.95
N LEU A 34 -7.56 48.42 47.79
CA LEU A 34 -6.80 48.78 46.61
C LEU A 34 -7.13 47.81 45.46
N GLU A 35 -7.61 48.39 44.37
CA GLU A 35 -7.82 47.63 43.14
C GLU A 35 -6.69 47.93 42.13
N PRO A 36 -5.70 47.05 42.00
CA PRO A 36 -4.63 47.25 41.01
C PRO A 36 -5.16 47.28 39.58
N ALA A 37 -4.36 47.92 38.68
CA ALA A 37 -4.68 47.89 37.26
C ALA A 37 -4.80 46.44 36.75
N PHE A 38 -5.76 46.19 35.87
CA PHE A 38 -6.06 44.88 35.30
C PHE A 38 -6.53 43.80 36.33
N ALA A 39 -7.12 44.27 37.42
CA ALA A 39 -7.80 43.47 38.41
C ALA A 39 -9.26 43.88 38.51
N THR A 40 -10.14 42.98 38.93
CA THR A 40 -11.59 43.26 39.13
C THR A 40 -12.15 42.43 40.27
N SER A 41 -13.09 42.98 40.95
CA SER A 41 -13.91 42.28 41.97
C SER A 41 -15.14 41.54 41.39
N VAL A 42 -15.37 41.61 40.08
CA VAL A 42 -16.42 40.87 39.40
C VAL A 42 -16.14 39.37 39.52
N ALA A 43 -17.11 38.63 40.09
CA ALA A 43 -16.97 37.21 40.33
C ALA A 43 -16.73 36.43 39.04
N LEU A 44 -15.80 35.46 39.10
CA LEU A 44 -15.56 34.53 37.99
C LEU A 44 -16.79 33.66 37.73
N PRO A 45 -17.11 33.36 36.48
CA PRO A 45 -18.14 32.39 36.15
C PRO A 45 -17.72 30.98 36.57
N ASP A 46 -18.67 30.09 36.73
CA ASP A 46 -18.41 28.67 36.94
C ASP A 46 -17.59 28.12 35.78
N ARG A 47 -16.50 27.41 36.09
CA ARG A 47 -15.61 26.85 35.08
C ARG A 47 -16.26 25.68 34.36
N LEU A 48 -16.39 25.80 33.07
CA LEU A 48 -16.81 24.70 32.19
C LEU A 48 -15.52 24.00 31.64
N ARG A 49 -15.67 22.72 31.35
CA ARG A 49 -14.57 21.96 30.73
C ARG A 49 -14.15 22.58 29.40
N LEU A 50 -12.84 22.64 29.12
CA LEU A 50 -12.27 23.19 27.90
C LEU A 50 -12.68 24.65 27.64
N THR A 51 -12.77 25.44 28.72
CA THR A 51 -12.98 26.88 28.63
C THR A 51 -12.04 27.63 29.57
N TRP A 52 -11.78 28.91 29.24
CA TRP A 52 -10.95 29.81 30.03
C TRP A 52 -11.67 31.16 30.18
N PRO A 53 -11.69 31.78 31.38
CA PRO A 53 -12.30 33.09 31.58
C PRO A 53 -11.48 34.20 30.89
N VAL A 54 -12.22 35.10 30.23
CA VAL A 54 -11.64 36.33 29.63
C VAL A 54 -12.48 37.50 30.06
N PHE A 55 -11.85 38.54 30.60
CA PHE A 55 -12.51 39.79 31.02
C PHE A 55 -12.45 40.80 29.89
N ARG A 56 -13.63 41.25 29.45
CA ARG A 56 -13.79 42.32 28.46
C ARG A 56 -15.07 43.10 28.76
N ASP A 57 -15.01 44.39 28.49
CA ASP A 57 -16.19 45.28 28.61
C ASP A 57 -16.87 45.19 29.98
N GLY A 58 -16.09 45.00 31.06
CA GLY A 58 -16.59 44.95 32.43
C GLY A 58 -17.18 43.61 32.84
N ALA A 59 -17.08 42.56 32.05
CA ALA A 59 -17.63 41.24 32.35
C ALA A 59 -16.71 40.10 31.97
N TRP A 60 -16.85 38.97 32.69
CA TRP A 60 -16.18 37.71 32.33
C TRP A 60 -17.00 36.95 31.29
N SER A 61 -16.34 36.43 30.29
CA SER A 61 -16.87 35.45 29.34
C SER A 61 -15.98 34.20 29.31
N LEU A 62 -16.59 33.03 29.03
CA LEU A 62 -15.83 31.79 28.83
C LEU A 62 -15.53 31.60 27.34
N VAL A 63 -14.29 31.42 27.01
CA VAL A 63 -13.85 31.11 25.64
C VAL A 63 -13.26 29.70 25.57
N PRO A 64 -13.26 29.03 24.40
CA PRO A 64 -12.67 27.72 24.23
C PRO A 64 -11.20 27.68 24.66
N ASP A 65 -10.80 26.61 25.36
CA ASP A 65 -9.40 26.37 25.78
C ASP A 65 -9.00 24.92 25.55
N TYR A 66 -8.26 24.67 24.49
CA TYR A 66 -7.79 23.36 24.07
C TYR A 66 -6.27 23.20 24.18
N ARG A 67 -5.57 24.11 24.87
CA ARG A 67 -4.11 24.18 24.97
C ARG A 67 -3.43 22.97 25.57
N THR A 68 -4.14 22.17 26.36
CA THR A 68 -3.61 20.98 27.04
C THR A 68 -3.95 19.67 26.34
N LEU A 69 -4.66 19.74 25.23
CA LEU A 69 -5.08 18.55 24.50
C LEU A 69 -4.08 18.18 23.41
N ARG A 70 -3.82 16.88 23.30
CA ARG A 70 -3.15 16.32 22.16
C ARG A 70 -4.13 16.20 21.01
N LEU A 71 -3.85 16.89 19.93
CA LEU A 71 -4.69 16.93 18.74
C LEU A 71 -3.93 16.43 17.52
N TYR A 72 -4.65 16.21 16.43
CA TYR A 72 -4.12 15.66 15.19
C TYR A 72 -4.63 16.49 14.02
N ARG A 73 -3.76 16.75 13.03
CA ARG A 73 -4.13 17.44 11.80
C ARG A 73 -5.06 16.57 10.95
N LYS A 74 -6.19 17.10 10.55
CA LYS A 74 -7.15 16.40 9.68
C LYS A 74 -6.57 16.03 8.32
N GLY A 75 -5.57 16.78 7.84
CA GLY A 75 -4.98 16.54 6.52
C GLY A 75 -4.01 15.35 6.45
N ASN A 76 -3.27 15.08 7.52
CA ASN A 76 -2.20 14.06 7.50
C ASN A 76 -2.09 13.21 8.77
N GLY A 77 -2.86 13.52 9.82
CA GLY A 77 -2.83 12.79 11.09
C GLY A 77 -1.64 13.14 12.00
N GLU A 78 -0.82 14.12 11.65
CA GLU A 78 0.30 14.55 12.50
C GLU A 78 -0.19 15.19 13.79
N VAL A 79 0.56 14.99 14.87
CA VAL A 79 0.28 15.61 16.17
C VAL A 79 0.43 17.12 16.06
N ALA A 80 -0.53 17.82 16.65
CA ALA A 80 -0.55 19.27 16.71
C ALA A 80 -1.14 19.74 18.05
N GLU A 81 -0.88 21.00 18.39
CA GLU A 81 -1.35 21.63 19.62
C GLU A 81 -1.95 23.01 19.32
N ILE A 82 -2.96 23.40 20.10
CA ILE A 82 -3.46 24.76 20.12
C ILE A 82 -2.75 25.49 21.27
N LEU A 83 -2.08 26.58 20.98
CA LEU A 83 -1.29 27.33 21.96
C LEU A 83 -2.03 28.56 22.52
N VAL A 84 -3.15 28.93 21.94
CA VAL A 84 -3.94 30.11 22.33
C VAL A 84 -5.37 29.73 22.63
N ILE A 85 -6.00 30.49 23.53
CA ILE A 85 -7.43 30.34 23.84
C ILE A 85 -8.31 30.95 22.74
N GLY A 86 -9.58 30.54 22.69
CA GLY A 86 -10.55 31.11 21.75
C GLY A 86 -10.59 30.41 20.38
N ILE A 87 -9.73 29.41 20.17
CA ILE A 87 -9.70 28.61 18.94
C ILE A 87 -10.17 27.19 19.26
N THR A 88 -11.10 26.68 18.48
CA THR A 88 -11.53 25.27 18.58
C THR A 88 -10.68 24.37 17.67
N PRO A 89 -10.62 23.05 17.93
CA PRO A 89 -9.95 22.12 17.02
C PRO A 89 -10.49 22.20 15.58
N ASP A 90 -11.79 22.35 15.40
CA ASP A 90 -12.40 22.49 14.08
C ASP A 90 -11.88 23.73 13.33
N ASP A 91 -11.82 24.89 14.00
CA ASP A 91 -11.29 26.13 13.42
C ASP A 91 -9.82 26.00 13.00
N ALA A 92 -9.06 25.20 13.74
CA ALA A 92 -7.64 24.93 13.46
C ALA A 92 -7.40 23.78 12.48
N GLY A 93 -8.44 23.13 11.96
CA GLY A 93 -8.31 21.94 11.11
C GLY A 93 -7.76 20.72 11.84
N LEU A 94 -8.04 20.63 13.16
CA LEU A 94 -7.58 19.56 14.04
C LEU A 94 -8.73 18.69 14.53
N THR A 95 -8.37 17.50 15.00
CA THR A 95 -9.26 16.54 15.66
C THR A 95 -8.58 15.93 16.87
N ASP A 96 -9.33 15.42 17.83
CA ASP A 96 -8.83 14.65 18.97
C ASP A 96 -8.63 13.16 18.65
N THR A 97 -9.14 12.72 17.51
CA THR A 97 -9.08 11.33 17.06
C THR A 97 -7.82 11.08 16.23
N PRO A 98 -6.91 10.17 16.66
CA PRO A 98 -5.72 9.85 15.89
C PRO A 98 -6.07 9.15 14.58
N ARG A 99 -5.27 9.41 13.53
CA ARG A 99 -5.39 8.72 12.25
C ARG A 99 -5.03 7.24 12.40
N PRO A 100 -5.91 6.27 12.05
CA PRO A 100 -5.64 4.85 12.25
C PRO A 100 -4.53 4.30 11.34
N SER A 101 -4.48 4.72 10.09
CA SER A 101 -3.44 4.36 9.12
C SER A 101 -3.36 5.38 7.99
N ASP A 102 -2.33 5.25 7.14
CA ASP A 102 -2.19 6.12 5.96
C ASP A 102 -3.25 5.89 4.87
N GLU A 103 -4.07 4.87 5.01
CA GLU A 103 -5.20 4.60 4.11
C GLU A 103 -6.45 5.39 4.47
N HIS A 104 -6.44 6.06 5.64
CA HIS A 104 -7.57 6.83 6.10
C HIS A 104 -7.43 8.30 5.74
N VAL A 105 -8.52 8.90 5.32
CA VAL A 105 -8.68 10.34 5.11
C VAL A 105 -9.75 10.88 6.03
N TRP A 106 -9.62 12.14 6.43
CA TRP A 106 -10.63 12.76 7.29
C TRP A 106 -11.89 13.12 6.49
N SER A 107 -13.04 12.73 7.00
CA SER A 107 -14.34 13.11 6.47
C SER A 107 -14.99 14.16 7.37
N ASP A 108 -15.17 15.38 6.84
CA ASP A 108 -15.85 16.45 7.59
C ASP A 108 -17.36 16.21 7.75
N SER A 109 -17.94 15.36 6.91
CA SER A 109 -19.35 15.00 6.97
C SER A 109 -19.67 14.05 8.14
N THR A 110 -18.79 13.08 8.39
CA THR A 110 -18.94 12.08 9.45
C THR A 110 -18.11 12.42 10.70
N LYS A 111 -17.23 13.45 10.61
CA LYS A 111 -16.27 13.83 11.65
C LYS A 111 -15.42 12.64 12.11
N SER A 112 -14.99 11.82 11.16
CA SER A 112 -14.20 10.61 11.39
C SER A 112 -13.20 10.34 10.28
N TRP A 113 -12.23 9.48 10.60
CA TRP A 113 -11.30 8.94 9.61
C TRP A 113 -11.97 7.80 8.85
N GLU A 114 -12.00 7.88 7.54
CA GLU A 114 -12.56 6.88 6.64
C GLU A 114 -11.47 6.30 5.75
N VAL A 115 -11.57 5.00 5.44
CA VAL A 115 -10.65 4.36 4.49
C VAL A 115 -10.92 4.93 3.10
N ASP A 116 -9.86 5.43 2.44
CA ASP A 116 -9.93 5.84 1.04
C ASP A 116 -9.66 4.63 0.12
N PRO A 117 -10.68 4.15 -0.62
CA PRO A 117 -10.52 3.01 -1.51
C PRO A 117 -9.46 3.25 -2.59
N SER A 118 -9.23 4.50 -3.00
CA SER A 118 -8.22 4.83 -4.02
C SER A 118 -6.80 4.62 -3.50
N ILE A 119 -6.53 4.95 -2.24
CA ILE A 119 -5.24 4.71 -1.58
C ILE A 119 -4.99 3.21 -1.44
N VAL A 120 -6.01 2.46 -1.02
CA VAL A 120 -5.93 0.98 -0.90
C VAL A 120 -5.64 0.35 -2.26
N ALA A 121 -6.38 0.74 -3.30
CA ALA A 121 -6.18 0.25 -4.66
C ALA A 121 -4.77 0.60 -5.21
N GLN A 122 -4.30 1.82 -4.95
CA GLN A 122 -2.95 2.23 -5.38
C GLN A 122 -1.87 1.40 -4.67
N ARG A 123 -1.98 1.17 -3.36
CA ARG A 123 -1.03 0.30 -2.62
C ARG A 123 -1.03 -1.13 -3.13
N ALA A 124 -2.21 -1.69 -3.40
CA ALA A 124 -2.31 -3.02 -3.96
C ALA A 124 -1.62 -3.11 -5.32
N ARG A 125 -1.79 -2.06 -6.16
CA ARG A 125 -1.11 -1.96 -7.45
C ARG A 125 0.40 -1.84 -7.30
N ASP A 126 0.88 -0.99 -6.40
CA ASP A 126 2.31 -0.79 -6.16
C ASP A 126 2.98 -2.07 -5.66
N ALA A 127 2.32 -2.79 -4.74
CA ALA A 127 2.79 -4.09 -4.24
C ALA A 127 2.86 -5.14 -5.37
N ALA A 128 1.82 -5.24 -6.19
CA ALA A 128 1.81 -6.17 -7.32
C ALA A 128 2.86 -5.81 -8.38
N MET A 129 3.11 -4.52 -8.62
CA MET A 129 4.17 -4.07 -9.52
C MET A 129 5.57 -4.40 -8.97
N ALA A 130 5.79 -4.30 -7.67
CA ALA A 130 7.05 -4.70 -7.05
C ALA A 130 7.31 -6.21 -7.21
N ASP A 131 6.27 -7.04 -7.03
CA ASP A 131 6.33 -8.48 -7.27
C ASP A 131 6.62 -8.81 -8.74
N PHE A 132 5.98 -8.11 -9.67
CA PHE A 132 6.24 -8.23 -11.10
C PHE A 132 7.71 -7.95 -11.44
N GLU A 133 8.24 -6.82 -10.99
CA GLU A 133 9.62 -6.43 -11.30
C GLU A 133 10.64 -7.40 -10.68
N ALA A 134 10.39 -7.92 -9.49
CA ALA A 134 11.24 -8.94 -8.87
C ALA A 134 11.30 -10.22 -9.73
N ARG A 135 10.14 -10.75 -10.13
CA ARG A 135 10.02 -11.95 -10.98
C ARG A 135 10.61 -11.74 -12.37
N ARG A 136 10.32 -10.58 -12.96
CA ARG A 136 10.86 -10.19 -14.27
C ARG A 136 12.38 -10.10 -14.24
N SER A 137 12.95 -9.54 -13.17
CA SER A 137 14.40 -9.44 -12.99
C SER A 137 15.07 -10.82 -13.01
N VAL A 138 14.48 -11.82 -12.32
CA VAL A 138 14.96 -13.21 -12.37
C VAL A 138 14.92 -13.75 -13.80
N ALA A 139 13.80 -13.61 -14.49
CA ALA A 139 13.64 -14.13 -15.86
C ALA A 139 14.63 -13.49 -16.86
N VAL A 140 14.83 -12.17 -16.75
CA VAL A 140 15.80 -11.43 -17.56
C VAL A 140 17.22 -11.93 -17.28
N GLN A 141 17.58 -12.12 -16.01
CA GLN A 141 18.91 -12.60 -15.62
C GLN A 141 19.18 -14.02 -16.15
N LYS A 142 18.19 -14.91 -16.11
CA LYS A 142 18.28 -16.29 -16.62
C LYS A 142 18.55 -16.35 -18.13
N ASN A 143 18.02 -15.40 -18.88
CA ASN A 143 18.20 -15.31 -20.33
C ASN A 143 19.28 -14.29 -20.77
N PHE A 144 19.95 -13.63 -19.81
CA PHE A 144 20.94 -12.60 -20.10
C PHE A 144 22.07 -13.12 -21.01
N GLY A 145 22.38 -12.40 -22.09
CA GLY A 145 23.41 -12.71 -23.04
C GLY A 145 23.17 -13.92 -23.94
N LYS A 146 22.00 -14.56 -23.86
CA LYS A 146 21.69 -15.81 -24.59
C LYS A 146 20.95 -15.59 -25.91
N ALA A 147 20.35 -14.43 -26.14
CA ALA A 147 19.52 -14.18 -27.32
C ALA A 147 20.25 -14.33 -28.65
N ASP A 148 21.49 -13.81 -28.75
CA ASP A 148 22.31 -13.90 -29.97
C ASP A 148 22.74 -15.34 -30.26
N ALA A 149 23.14 -16.09 -29.22
CA ALA A 149 23.48 -17.51 -29.34
C ALA A 149 22.28 -18.36 -29.77
N PHE A 150 21.09 -18.03 -29.26
CA PHE A 150 19.83 -18.66 -29.68
C PHE A 150 19.53 -18.36 -31.15
N ALA A 151 19.64 -17.10 -31.57
CA ALA A 151 19.39 -16.68 -32.96
C ALA A 151 20.41 -17.29 -33.96
N ALA A 152 21.67 -17.44 -33.53
CA ALA A 152 22.71 -18.06 -34.31
C ALA A 152 22.65 -19.61 -34.37
N GLY A 153 21.71 -20.24 -33.63
CA GLY A 153 21.60 -21.69 -33.56
C GLY A 153 22.75 -22.39 -32.83
N MET A 154 23.46 -21.67 -31.97
CA MET A 154 24.64 -22.17 -31.26
C MET A 154 24.34 -22.91 -29.96
N MET A 155 23.06 -22.89 -29.54
CA MET A 155 22.61 -23.53 -28.31
C MET A 155 22.29 -25.02 -28.51
N THR A 156 22.61 -25.82 -27.49
CA THR A 156 22.13 -27.20 -27.38
C THR A 156 20.62 -27.26 -27.22
N LEU A 157 20.05 -28.45 -27.44
CA LEU A 157 18.58 -28.64 -27.24
C LEU A 157 18.12 -28.25 -25.84
N ALA A 158 18.86 -28.66 -24.81
CA ALA A 158 18.60 -28.35 -23.43
C ALA A 158 18.62 -26.83 -23.17
N GLU A 159 19.64 -26.14 -23.64
CA GLU A 159 19.77 -24.68 -23.50
C GLU A 159 18.63 -23.93 -24.21
N GLN A 160 18.25 -24.36 -25.42
CA GLN A 160 17.13 -23.78 -26.16
C GLN A 160 15.82 -23.96 -25.42
N ALA A 161 15.59 -25.13 -24.83
CA ALA A 161 14.36 -25.41 -24.05
C ALA A 161 14.27 -24.51 -22.85
N VAL A 162 15.34 -24.38 -22.06
CA VAL A 162 15.40 -23.50 -20.88
C VAL A 162 15.23 -22.04 -21.28
N PHE A 163 15.92 -21.58 -22.34
CA PHE A 163 15.77 -20.21 -22.84
C PHE A 163 14.32 -19.88 -23.21
N LYS A 164 13.65 -20.77 -23.95
CA LYS A 164 12.26 -20.60 -24.36
C LYS A 164 11.31 -20.61 -23.17
N ALA A 165 11.54 -21.47 -22.17
CA ALA A 165 10.71 -21.54 -20.97
C ALA A 165 10.74 -20.24 -20.18
N TRP A 166 11.93 -19.66 -19.95
CA TRP A 166 12.08 -18.37 -19.28
C TRP A 166 11.53 -17.20 -20.12
N ALA A 167 11.66 -17.25 -21.44
CA ALA A 167 11.03 -16.24 -22.31
C ALA A 167 9.50 -16.31 -22.27
N ALA A 168 8.92 -17.52 -22.26
CA ALA A 168 7.48 -17.72 -22.11
C ALA A 168 6.96 -17.25 -20.74
N TYR A 169 7.70 -17.55 -19.66
CA TYR A 169 7.42 -17.06 -18.33
C TYR A 169 7.38 -15.52 -18.29
N GLN A 170 8.41 -14.86 -18.83
CA GLN A 170 8.46 -13.41 -18.93
C GLN A 170 7.26 -12.82 -19.69
N MET A 171 6.89 -13.43 -20.81
CA MET A 171 5.72 -12.99 -21.60
C MET A 171 4.40 -13.18 -20.81
N THR A 172 4.28 -14.24 -20.01
CA THR A 172 3.13 -14.46 -19.15
C THR A 172 3.03 -13.38 -18.07
N LEU A 173 4.14 -13.00 -17.44
CA LEU A 173 4.18 -11.91 -16.47
C LEU A 173 3.70 -10.58 -17.09
N VAL A 174 4.17 -10.23 -18.28
CA VAL A 174 3.75 -9.02 -19.00
C VAL A 174 2.25 -9.04 -19.27
N ARG A 175 1.71 -10.15 -19.77
CA ARG A 175 0.27 -10.27 -20.06
C ARG A 175 -0.61 -10.11 -18.82
N LEU A 176 -0.14 -10.56 -17.64
CA LEU A 176 -0.86 -10.38 -16.38
C LEU A 176 -0.93 -8.90 -15.99
N VAL A 177 0.17 -8.15 -16.12
CA VAL A 177 0.20 -6.72 -15.81
C VAL A 177 -0.62 -5.90 -16.81
N ASP A 178 -0.66 -6.31 -18.08
CA ASP A 178 -1.45 -5.65 -19.13
C ASP A 178 -2.96 -5.98 -19.02
N SER A 179 -3.36 -6.88 -18.11
CA SER A 179 -4.77 -7.21 -17.90
C SER A 179 -5.54 -6.01 -17.36
N PRO A 180 -6.76 -5.73 -17.87
CA PRO A 180 -7.60 -4.64 -17.35
C PRO A 180 -8.04 -4.84 -15.90
N THR A 181 -7.98 -6.05 -15.38
CA THR A 181 -8.30 -6.38 -13.97
C THR A 181 -7.10 -6.28 -13.03
N PHE A 182 -5.90 -6.05 -13.56
CA PHE A 182 -4.71 -5.93 -12.73
C PHE A 182 -4.81 -4.75 -11.74
N PRO A 183 -4.48 -4.94 -10.45
CA PRO A 183 -3.88 -6.11 -9.79
C PRO A 183 -4.88 -7.11 -9.19
N GLU A 184 -6.18 -6.92 -9.38
CA GLU A 184 -7.20 -7.73 -8.72
C GLU A 184 -7.11 -9.22 -9.14
N GLY A 185 -7.05 -10.11 -8.14
CA GLY A 185 -7.03 -11.54 -8.36
C GLY A 185 -5.81 -12.07 -9.12
N VAL A 186 -4.71 -11.30 -9.20
CA VAL A 186 -3.50 -11.75 -9.87
C VAL A 186 -2.93 -13.01 -9.21
N VAL A 187 -2.73 -14.04 -10.01
CA VAL A 187 -2.03 -15.26 -9.62
C VAL A 187 -0.76 -15.34 -10.44
N TRP A 188 0.37 -15.20 -9.77
CA TRP A 188 1.67 -15.26 -10.44
C TRP A 188 1.97 -16.69 -10.87
N PRO A 189 2.50 -16.91 -12.09
CA PRO A 189 2.93 -18.23 -12.52
C PRO A 189 4.15 -18.68 -11.73
N ASP A 190 4.28 -20.00 -11.61
CA ASP A 190 5.48 -20.61 -11.06
C ASP A 190 6.67 -20.40 -12.01
N GLU A 191 7.88 -20.28 -11.43
CA GLU A 191 9.11 -20.22 -12.20
C GLU A 191 9.32 -21.54 -12.94
N PRO A 192 9.92 -21.53 -14.16
CA PRO A 192 10.23 -22.75 -14.89
C PRO A 192 11.17 -23.66 -14.10
N ASP A 193 10.78 -24.93 -13.92
CA ASP A 193 11.67 -25.98 -13.44
C ASP A 193 12.59 -26.41 -14.60
N GLU A 194 13.83 -25.92 -14.57
CA GLU A 194 14.80 -26.14 -15.63
C GLU A 194 15.09 -27.64 -15.85
N ALA A 195 15.11 -28.45 -14.77
CA ALA A 195 15.36 -29.89 -14.88
C ALA A 195 14.22 -30.61 -15.61
N GLN A 196 12.96 -30.26 -15.25
CA GLN A 196 11.80 -30.81 -15.90
C GLN A 196 11.71 -30.38 -17.37
N VAL A 197 12.01 -29.11 -17.66
CA VAL A 197 12.02 -28.57 -19.03
C VAL A 197 13.05 -29.30 -19.91
N ILE A 198 14.24 -29.55 -19.39
CA ILE A 198 15.30 -30.31 -20.10
C ILE A 198 14.87 -31.75 -20.36
N ALA A 199 14.39 -32.44 -19.32
CA ALA A 199 13.95 -33.83 -19.45
C ALA A 199 12.80 -33.98 -20.47
N GLN A 200 11.86 -33.05 -20.50
CA GLN A 200 10.78 -33.03 -21.47
C GLN A 200 11.30 -32.83 -22.90
N ALA A 201 12.21 -31.88 -23.11
CA ALA A 201 12.75 -31.58 -24.41
C ALA A 201 13.57 -32.79 -24.97
N GLU A 202 14.33 -33.45 -24.11
CA GLU A 202 15.10 -34.69 -24.50
C GLU A 202 14.16 -35.85 -24.86
N ALA A 203 13.08 -36.03 -24.08
CA ALA A 203 12.07 -37.06 -24.34
C ALA A 203 11.34 -36.80 -25.67
N GLU A 204 10.95 -35.57 -25.94
CA GLU A 204 10.32 -35.17 -27.21
C GLU A 204 11.24 -35.37 -28.40
N ALA A 205 12.53 -35.03 -28.28
CA ALA A 205 13.53 -35.27 -29.34
C ALA A 205 13.78 -36.75 -29.61
N ALA A 206 13.84 -37.57 -28.56
CA ALA A 206 13.97 -39.04 -28.69
C ALA A 206 12.73 -39.67 -29.37
N ALA A 207 11.53 -39.22 -29.01
CA ALA A 207 10.31 -39.67 -29.67
C ALA A 207 10.22 -39.27 -31.14
N ALA A 208 10.60 -38.01 -31.45
CA ALA A 208 10.66 -37.56 -32.85
C ALA A 208 11.66 -38.32 -33.69
N LYS A 209 12.85 -38.61 -33.14
CA LYS A 209 13.86 -39.46 -33.82
C LYS A 209 13.31 -40.85 -34.11
N LYS A 210 12.70 -41.48 -33.11
CA LYS A 210 12.09 -42.83 -33.29
C LYS A 210 10.99 -42.82 -34.35
N GLN A 211 10.19 -41.81 -34.43
CA GLN A 211 9.14 -41.66 -35.44
C GLN A 211 9.75 -41.51 -36.85
N LEU A 212 10.79 -40.71 -37.00
CA LEU A 212 11.52 -40.57 -38.28
C LEU A 212 12.12 -41.90 -38.73
N GLU A 213 12.66 -42.70 -37.82
CA GLU A 213 13.20 -44.05 -38.12
C GLU A 213 12.10 -45.01 -38.60
N VAL A 214 10.95 -45.00 -37.96
CA VAL A 214 9.78 -45.80 -38.36
C VAL A 214 9.26 -45.37 -39.73
N ASP A 215 9.15 -44.06 -39.96
CA ASP A 215 8.68 -43.54 -41.25
C ASP A 215 9.64 -43.85 -42.37
N ALA A 216 10.97 -43.77 -42.09
CA ALA A 216 12.03 -44.14 -43.08
C ALA A 216 11.98 -45.64 -43.40
N ALA A 217 11.82 -46.53 -42.40
CA ALA A 217 11.67 -47.96 -42.58
C ALA A 217 10.43 -48.31 -43.41
N ALA A 218 9.30 -47.66 -43.13
CA ALA A 218 8.04 -47.83 -43.88
C ALA A 218 8.17 -47.41 -45.35
N ARG A 219 8.89 -46.33 -45.65
CA ARG A 219 9.18 -45.88 -47.01
C ARG A 219 10.08 -46.87 -47.77
N LEU A 220 11.09 -47.40 -47.09
CA LEU A 220 11.97 -48.45 -47.68
C LEU A 220 11.21 -49.74 -47.98
N ALA A 221 10.35 -50.19 -47.08
CA ALA A 221 9.51 -51.35 -47.28
C ALA A 221 8.52 -51.19 -48.47
N ALA A 222 7.96 -49.97 -48.60
CA ALA A 222 7.05 -49.64 -49.72
C ALA A 222 7.80 -49.52 -51.07
N ALA A 223 9.05 -49.24 -51.09
CA ALA A 223 9.88 -49.11 -52.27
C ALA A 223 10.48 -50.46 -52.78
N GLN A 224 10.35 -51.56 -52.03
CA GLN A 224 10.80 -52.89 -52.47
C GLN A 224 9.81 -53.44 -53.50
N PRO A 225 10.27 -53.87 -54.68
CA PRO A 225 9.39 -54.52 -55.65
C PRO A 225 8.85 -55.84 -55.07
N PRO A 226 7.59 -56.23 -55.45
CA PRO A 226 6.98 -57.47 -54.97
C PRO A 226 7.91 -58.66 -55.31
N GLN A 227 8.23 -59.46 -54.31
CA GLN A 227 9.01 -60.70 -54.57
C GLN A 227 8.21 -61.60 -55.50
N PRO A 228 8.87 -62.21 -56.51
CA PRO A 228 8.16 -63.14 -57.42
C PRO A 228 7.60 -64.28 -56.61
N VAL A 229 6.29 -64.51 -56.75
CA VAL A 229 5.60 -65.63 -56.16
C VAL A 229 6.19 -66.86 -56.82
N ALA A 230 6.76 -67.81 -56.07
CA ALA A 230 7.23 -69.10 -56.56
C ALA A 230 6.00 -69.84 -57.16
N ILE A 231 6.05 -70.01 -58.49
CA ILE A 231 5.04 -70.83 -59.19
C ILE A 231 5.39 -72.29 -58.85
N GLU A 232 4.65 -72.93 -57.98
CA GLU A 232 4.64 -74.39 -57.83
C GLU A 232 4.16 -75.00 -59.12
N HIS A 233 5.10 -75.69 -59.85
CA HIS A 233 4.74 -76.57 -60.96
C HIS A 233 3.96 -77.76 -60.42
N PRO A 234 2.76 -78.07 -60.95
CA PRO A 234 2.11 -79.29 -60.61
C PRO A 234 2.92 -80.48 -61.13
N ASP A 235 3.21 -81.37 -60.22
CA ASP A 235 3.85 -82.69 -60.46
C ASP A 235 3.16 -83.46 -61.55
N ALA A 236 3.88 -83.74 -62.63
CA ALA A 236 3.38 -84.64 -63.69
C ALA A 236 3.50 -86.07 -63.19
N GLY A 237 2.29 -86.63 -62.84
CA GLY A 237 2.17 -88.04 -62.48
C GLY A 237 2.68 -89.01 -63.60
N PRO A 238 3.10 -90.21 -63.26
CA PRO A 238 3.69 -91.14 -64.18
C PRO A 238 2.62 -91.78 -65.16
N SER A 239 2.97 -91.77 -66.42
CA SER A 239 2.22 -92.53 -67.43
C SER A 239 2.83 -93.95 -67.50
N ASP A 240 1.96 -94.94 -67.47
CA ASP A 240 2.20 -96.33 -67.88
C ASP A 240 2.72 -96.46 -69.31
#